data_f5897d9f6a144a370a45ea9fc29f8e4e
#
_entry.id   f5897d9f6a144a370a45ea9fc29f8e4e
#
_cell.length_a   1.000
_cell.length_b   1.000
_cell.length_c   1.000
_cell.angle_alpha   90.00
_cell.angle_beta   90.00
_cell.angle_gamma   90.00
#
_symmetry.space_group_name_H-M   'P 1'
#
loop_
_entity.id
_entity.type
_entity.pdbx_description
1 polymer ?
#
loop_
_entity_poly.entity_id
_entity_poly.type
_entity_poly.pdbx_seq_one_letter_code
_entity_poly.pdbx_strand_id
1 'polypeptide(L)'
;LPIMLFLGAKHKEQIESMQKEKLAQNGITIVATDEDEKSPFALLPAINFLRAGGIVSMTGDRLWGEQTYVTVNFLGYEARLPDTPHLFALMTGAPLLTFFVFSDAEGIYHIRVSPGRKVCAATRAERKKAVLESVQIYADDLIRFARQHPFEWHHFEPFLGKKINAVGEKFTK
;
A
#
# COMPACT_ATOMS: atom_id res chain seq x y z
N LEU A 1 14.45 6.05 -14.22
CA LEU A 1 13.08 5.54 -14.33
C LEU A 1 12.11 6.61 -13.84
N PRO A 2 11.03 6.93 -14.57
CA PRO A 2 10.03 7.87 -14.11
C PRO A 2 9.25 7.28 -12.94
N ILE A 3 8.90 8.14 -11.97
CA ILE A 3 8.17 7.73 -10.75
C ILE A 3 6.89 8.55 -10.63
N MET A 4 5.79 7.90 -10.30
CA MET A 4 4.52 8.53 -9.96
C MET A 4 4.21 8.26 -8.48
N LEU A 5 4.02 9.32 -7.69
CA LEU A 5 3.69 9.23 -6.27
C LEU A 5 2.21 9.56 -6.08
N PHE A 6 1.47 8.62 -5.48
CA PHE A 6 0.11 8.88 -4.99
C PHE A 6 0.18 9.35 -3.55
N LEU A 7 -0.34 10.55 -3.30
CA LEU A 7 -0.37 11.15 -1.97
C LEU A 7 -1.81 11.50 -1.60
N GLY A 8 -2.18 11.30 -0.33
CA GLY A 8 -3.46 11.80 0.19
C GLY A 8 -3.51 13.33 0.18
N ALA A 9 -4.70 13.90 0.04
CA ALA A 9 -4.94 15.34 -0.11
C ALA A 9 -4.23 16.19 0.97
N LYS A 10 -4.27 15.76 2.24
CA LYS A 10 -3.59 16.43 3.36
C LYS A 10 -2.06 16.55 3.20
N HIS A 11 -1.43 15.64 2.47
CA HIS A 11 0.02 15.67 2.23
C HIS A 11 0.39 16.57 1.03
N LYS A 12 -0.58 16.87 0.17
CA LYS A 12 -0.38 17.77 -0.97
C LYS A 12 -0.05 19.20 -0.52
N GLU A 13 -0.68 19.66 0.55
CA GLU A 13 -0.45 20.99 1.11
C GLU A 13 0.90 21.13 1.81
N GLN A 14 1.44 20.00 2.33
CA GLN A 14 2.72 19.97 3.02
C GLN A 14 3.92 19.99 2.06
N ILE A 15 3.71 19.65 0.78
CA ILE A 15 4.75 19.77 -0.23
C ILE A 15 4.71 21.17 -0.83
N GLU A 16 5.62 22.02 -0.40
CA GLU A 16 5.77 23.36 -0.94
C GLU A 16 5.95 23.36 -2.47
N SER A 17 5.46 24.43 -3.13
CA SER A 17 5.52 24.54 -4.59
C SER A 17 6.92 24.35 -5.17
N MET A 18 7.95 24.87 -4.49
CA MET A 18 9.35 24.69 -4.86
C MET A 18 9.82 23.23 -4.83
N GLN A 19 9.28 22.40 -3.91
CA GLN A 19 9.60 20.98 -3.84
C GLN A 19 8.96 20.23 -5.00
N LYS A 20 7.73 20.62 -5.40
CA LYS A 20 7.02 20.00 -6.55
C LYS A 20 7.81 20.23 -7.86
N GLU A 21 8.31 21.44 -8.09
CA GLU A 21 9.12 21.73 -9.27
C GLU A 21 10.41 20.91 -9.31
N LYS A 22 11.13 20.81 -8.19
CA LYS A 22 12.33 19.97 -8.08
C LYS A 22 12.02 18.49 -8.30
N LEU A 23 10.91 17.99 -7.78
CA LEU A 23 10.49 16.61 -8.00
C LEU A 23 10.14 16.37 -9.47
N ALA A 24 9.41 17.28 -10.11
CA ALA A 24 9.08 17.19 -11.52
C ALA A 24 10.33 17.20 -12.42
N GLN A 25 11.31 18.08 -12.12
CA GLN A 25 12.61 18.11 -12.84
C GLN A 25 13.39 16.79 -12.74
N ASN A 26 13.18 16.03 -11.64
CA ASN A 26 13.76 14.70 -11.44
C ASN A 26 12.90 13.55 -11.99
N GLY A 27 11.89 13.84 -12.79
CA GLY A 27 11.02 12.82 -13.39
C GLY A 27 10.01 12.21 -12.43
N ILE A 28 9.69 12.90 -11.33
CA ILE A 28 8.70 12.47 -10.34
C ILE A 28 7.38 13.22 -10.58
N THR A 29 6.33 12.48 -10.88
CA THR A 29 4.96 12.99 -11.01
C THR A 29 4.22 12.78 -9.71
N ILE A 30 3.59 13.82 -9.17
CA ILE A 30 2.76 13.73 -7.97
C ILE A 30 1.30 13.73 -8.40
N VAL A 31 0.56 12.69 -7.98
CA VAL A 31 -0.89 12.59 -8.12
C VAL A 31 -1.49 12.69 -6.72
N ALA A 32 -2.28 13.73 -6.49
CA ALA A 32 -3.07 13.83 -5.27
C ALA A 32 -4.41 13.15 -5.52
N THR A 33 -4.81 12.27 -4.62
CA THR A 33 -6.15 11.72 -4.57
C THR A 33 -7.00 12.65 -3.72
N ASP A 34 -7.86 13.44 -4.34
CA ASP A 34 -8.85 14.23 -3.62
C ASP A 34 -9.93 13.28 -3.07
N GLU A 35 -10.40 13.53 -1.84
CA GLU A 35 -11.39 12.69 -1.15
C GLU A 35 -12.72 12.60 -1.93
N ASP A 36 -12.98 13.56 -2.83
CA ASP A 36 -14.20 13.65 -3.63
C ASP A 36 -14.09 13.00 -5.03
N GLU A 37 -12.92 12.54 -5.45
CA GLU A 37 -12.75 11.99 -6.81
C GLU A 37 -13.12 10.51 -6.87
N LYS A 38 -14.44 10.24 -6.91
CA LYS A 38 -15.04 8.88 -7.02
C LYS A 38 -14.92 8.26 -8.43
N SER A 39 -14.15 8.86 -9.32
CA SER A 39 -14.09 8.38 -10.71
C SER A 39 -13.21 7.13 -10.83
N PRO A 40 -13.74 6.00 -11.33
CA PRO A 40 -12.92 4.83 -11.68
C PRO A 40 -11.83 5.15 -12.70
N PHE A 41 -11.96 6.24 -13.43
CA PHE A 41 -11.01 6.70 -14.44
C PHE A 41 -9.80 7.42 -13.83
N ALA A 42 -9.86 7.88 -12.58
CA ALA A 42 -8.75 8.52 -11.88
C ALA A 42 -7.50 7.60 -11.78
N LEU A 43 -7.69 6.29 -11.85
CA LEU A 43 -6.62 5.29 -11.76
C LEU A 43 -5.99 4.93 -13.12
N LEU A 44 -6.62 5.29 -14.26
CA LEU A 44 -6.11 4.97 -15.59
C LEU A 44 -4.73 5.56 -15.90
N PRO A 45 -4.40 6.80 -15.49
CA PRO A 45 -3.06 7.35 -15.67
C PRO A 45 -1.97 6.47 -15.04
N ALA A 46 -2.20 5.94 -13.84
CA ALA A 46 -1.26 5.08 -13.14
C ALA A 46 -1.05 3.74 -13.87
N ILE A 47 -2.14 3.13 -14.37
CA ILE A 47 -2.07 1.89 -15.14
C ILE A 47 -1.26 2.08 -16.42
N ASN A 48 -1.50 3.17 -17.14
CA ASN A 48 -0.77 3.50 -18.36
C ASN A 48 0.71 3.81 -18.07
N PHE A 49 0.98 4.48 -16.95
CA PHE A 49 2.32 4.80 -16.49
C PHE A 49 3.12 3.53 -16.15
N LEU A 50 2.52 2.56 -15.45
CA LEU A 50 3.12 1.26 -15.20
C LEU A 50 3.39 0.48 -16.49
N ARG A 51 2.46 0.49 -17.45
CA ARG A 51 2.63 -0.18 -18.76
C ARG A 51 3.73 0.45 -19.58
N ALA A 52 3.98 1.75 -19.42
CA ALA A 52 5.09 2.47 -20.05
C ALA A 52 6.45 2.21 -19.36
N GLY A 53 6.50 1.36 -18.33
CA GLY A 53 7.73 1.03 -17.59
C GLY A 53 8.07 1.98 -16.46
N GLY A 54 7.14 2.84 -16.03
CA GLY A 54 7.29 3.71 -14.86
C GLY A 54 7.07 2.96 -13.55
N ILE A 55 7.40 3.62 -12.44
CA ILE A 55 7.16 3.15 -11.08
C ILE A 55 6.01 3.95 -10.48
N VAL A 56 5.00 3.28 -9.94
CA VAL A 56 3.92 3.90 -9.15
C VAL A 56 4.13 3.57 -7.68
N SER A 57 4.23 4.59 -6.84
CA SER A 57 4.38 4.46 -5.40
C SER A 57 3.10 4.93 -4.69
N MET A 58 2.62 4.12 -3.77
CA MET A 58 1.40 4.35 -2.99
C MET A 58 1.60 3.91 -1.55
N THR A 59 0.89 4.52 -0.61
CA THR A 59 0.79 4.02 0.77
C THR A 59 -0.05 2.74 0.77
N GLY A 60 0.43 1.71 1.49
CA GLY A 60 -0.23 0.41 1.55
C GLY A 60 -0.93 0.13 2.89
N ASP A 61 -0.70 0.95 3.91
CA ASP A 61 -1.14 0.75 5.29
C ASP A 61 -2.33 1.63 5.70
N ARG A 62 -2.77 2.54 4.83
CA ARG A 62 -3.84 3.52 5.12
C ARG A 62 -4.86 3.57 4.01
N LEU A 63 -6.10 3.72 4.41
CA LEU A 63 -7.20 4.01 3.51
C LEU A 63 -7.39 5.53 3.42
N TRP A 64 -7.56 6.04 2.21
CA TRP A 64 -7.88 7.43 1.94
C TRP A 64 -9.28 7.53 1.35
N GLY A 65 -10.13 8.30 2.00
CA GLY A 65 -11.51 8.48 1.55
C GLY A 65 -12.27 7.15 1.42
N GLU A 66 -12.94 6.95 0.29
CA GLU A 66 -13.72 5.74 -0.01
C GLU A 66 -12.92 4.69 -0.81
N GLN A 67 -11.62 4.57 -0.61
CA GLN A 67 -10.83 3.54 -1.26
C GLN A 67 -11.36 2.14 -1.00
N THR A 68 -11.26 1.29 -2.03
CA THR A 68 -11.53 -0.14 -1.88
C THR A 68 -10.45 -0.81 -1.03
N TYR A 69 -10.88 -1.80 -0.26
CA TYR A 69 -10.01 -2.51 0.68
C TYR A 69 -10.33 -4.00 0.72
N VAL A 70 -9.40 -4.75 1.27
CA VAL A 70 -9.64 -6.12 1.73
C VAL A 70 -9.38 -6.21 3.23
N THR A 71 -10.11 -7.13 3.87
CA THR A 71 -9.89 -7.45 5.27
C THR A 71 -8.87 -8.58 5.37
N VAL A 72 -7.82 -8.36 6.15
CA VAL A 72 -6.72 -9.30 6.39
C VAL A 72 -6.57 -9.60 7.87
N ASN A 73 -5.82 -10.65 8.19
CA ASN A 73 -5.40 -10.93 9.56
C ASN A 73 -4.16 -10.08 9.89
N PHE A 74 -4.26 -9.27 10.93
CA PHE A 74 -3.16 -8.46 11.44
C PHE A 74 -3.03 -8.71 12.95
N LEU A 75 -2.02 -9.45 13.37
CA LEU A 75 -1.78 -9.81 14.78
C LEU A 75 -2.97 -10.53 15.46
N GLY A 76 -3.76 -11.31 14.72
CA GLY A 76 -4.94 -12.01 15.23
C GLY A 76 -6.21 -11.15 15.25
N TYR A 77 -6.19 -9.99 14.64
CA TYR A 77 -7.33 -9.11 14.45
C TYR A 77 -7.60 -8.85 12.98
N GLU A 78 -8.85 -8.54 12.66
CA GLU A 78 -9.19 -8.00 11.34
C GLU A 78 -8.55 -6.62 11.16
N ALA A 79 -7.93 -6.38 10.01
CA ALA A 79 -7.47 -5.07 9.59
C ALA A 79 -7.86 -4.81 8.14
N ARG A 80 -8.19 -3.57 7.81
CA ARG A 80 -8.57 -3.16 6.45
C ARG A 80 -7.39 -2.49 5.79
N LEU A 81 -6.94 -3.07 4.69
CA LEU A 81 -5.82 -2.53 3.90
C LEU A 81 -6.26 -2.25 2.46
N PRO A 82 -5.72 -1.20 1.81
CA PRO A 82 -6.06 -0.86 0.44
C PRO A 82 -5.68 -2.00 -0.52
N ASP A 83 -6.55 -2.31 -1.47
CA ASP A 83 -6.30 -3.31 -2.50
C ASP A 83 -5.73 -2.72 -3.79
N THR A 84 -5.80 -1.40 -3.96
CA THR A 84 -5.41 -0.68 -5.18
C THR A 84 -4.00 -0.99 -5.68
N PRO A 85 -2.92 -0.98 -4.86
CA PRO A 85 -1.58 -1.32 -5.34
C PRO A 85 -1.49 -2.74 -5.89
N HIS A 86 -2.22 -3.67 -5.27
CA HIS A 86 -2.26 -5.09 -5.64
C HIS A 86 -3.09 -5.31 -6.91
N LEU A 87 -4.18 -4.57 -7.08
CA LEU A 87 -4.97 -4.55 -8.31
C LEU A 87 -4.14 -4.01 -9.48
N PHE A 88 -3.36 -2.97 -9.28
CA PHE A 88 -2.46 -2.44 -10.32
C PHE A 88 -1.44 -3.49 -10.75
N ALA A 89 -0.79 -4.16 -9.81
CA ALA A 89 0.14 -5.24 -10.10
C ALA A 89 -0.53 -6.38 -10.88
N LEU A 90 -1.75 -6.80 -10.47
CA LEU A 90 -2.51 -7.84 -11.15
C LEU A 90 -2.92 -7.44 -12.57
N MET A 91 -3.35 -6.18 -12.78
CA MET A 91 -3.87 -5.70 -14.08
C MET A 91 -2.77 -5.41 -15.09
N THR A 92 -1.59 -5.00 -14.63
CA THR A 92 -0.48 -4.59 -15.50
C THR A 92 0.58 -5.66 -15.65
N GLY A 93 0.65 -6.64 -14.71
CA GLY A 93 1.75 -7.59 -14.61
C GLY A 93 3.04 -6.98 -14.05
N ALA A 94 3.01 -5.70 -13.64
CA ALA A 94 4.14 -5.06 -13.01
C ALA A 94 4.51 -5.78 -11.69
N PRO A 95 5.80 -5.93 -11.36
CA PRO A 95 6.19 -6.49 -10.07
C PRO A 95 5.81 -5.53 -8.95
N LEU A 96 5.21 -6.07 -7.88
CA LEU A 96 4.90 -5.37 -6.66
C LEU A 96 6.08 -5.47 -5.69
N LEU A 97 6.57 -4.32 -5.25
CA LEU A 97 7.60 -4.21 -4.22
C LEU A 97 6.99 -3.53 -3.00
N THR A 98 7.38 -3.99 -1.82
CA THR A 98 7.08 -3.32 -0.56
C THR A 98 8.36 -2.65 -0.07
N PHE A 99 8.26 -1.42 0.41
CA PHE A 99 9.40 -0.76 1.06
C PHE A 99 8.97 -0.14 2.38
N PHE A 100 9.90 -0.14 3.32
CA PHE A 100 9.77 0.48 4.63
C PHE A 100 10.95 1.41 4.85
N VAL A 101 10.67 2.56 5.45
CA VAL A 101 11.67 3.55 5.83
C VAL A 101 11.73 3.61 7.34
N PHE A 102 12.91 3.62 7.91
CA PHE A 102 13.15 3.75 9.34
C PHE A 102 14.44 4.52 9.60
N SER A 103 14.54 5.14 10.76
CA SER A 103 15.75 5.82 11.22
C SER A 103 16.51 4.94 12.21
N ASP A 104 17.84 5.08 12.24
CA ASP A 104 18.67 4.52 13.29
C ASP A 104 18.89 5.51 14.45
N ALA A 105 19.68 5.11 15.44
CA ALA A 105 19.98 5.92 16.61
C ALA A 105 20.78 7.20 16.26
N GLU A 106 21.49 7.19 15.16
CA GLU A 106 22.25 8.32 14.62
C GLU A 106 21.38 9.25 13.75
N GLY A 107 20.11 8.93 13.54
CA GLY A 107 19.16 9.70 12.73
C GLY A 107 19.35 9.49 11.21
N ILE A 108 20.03 8.43 10.80
CA ILE A 108 20.21 8.06 9.40
C ILE A 108 18.99 7.26 8.94
N TYR A 109 18.42 7.66 7.81
CA TYR A 109 17.31 6.95 7.21
C TYR A 109 17.76 5.75 6.40
N HIS A 110 17.14 4.62 6.66
CA HIS A 110 17.33 3.37 5.93
C HIS A 110 16.07 3.02 5.15
N ILE A 111 16.24 2.47 3.96
CA ILE A 111 15.14 1.97 3.13
C ILE A 111 15.34 0.47 2.95
N ARG A 112 14.38 -0.31 3.43
CA ARG A 112 14.32 -1.76 3.20
C ARG A 112 13.29 -2.04 2.11
N VAL A 113 13.73 -2.68 1.03
CA VAL A 113 12.87 -3.04 -0.10
C VAL A 113 12.74 -4.55 -0.19
N SER A 114 11.52 -5.06 -0.37
CA SER A 114 11.27 -6.49 -0.61
C SER A 114 11.71 -6.90 -2.02
N PRO A 115 11.98 -8.19 -2.26
CA PRO A 115 12.03 -8.70 -3.62
C PRO A 115 10.72 -8.44 -4.36
N GLY A 116 10.82 -8.11 -5.65
CA GLY A 116 9.64 -7.91 -6.50
C GLY A 116 8.87 -9.23 -6.66
N ARG A 117 7.54 -9.18 -6.49
CA ARG A 117 6.66 -10.34 -6.68
C ARG A 117 5.55 -9.99 -7.66
N LYS A 118 5.13 -10.98 -8.44
CA LYS A 118 3.99 -10.83 -9.36
C LYS A 118 2.69 -11.23 -8.66
N VAL A 119 1.65 -10.44 -8.88
CA VAL A 119 0.28 -10.79 -8.50
C VAL A 119 -0.39 -11.39 -9.73
N CYS A 120 -0.73 -12.68 -9.67
CA CYS A 120 -1.27 -13.41 -10.80
C CYS A 120 -2.56 -14.15 -10.42
N ALA A 121 -3.48 -14.24 -11.37
CA ALA A 121 -4.68 -15.07 -11.28
C ALA A 121 -4.84 -15.83 -12.59
N ALA A 122 -5.07 -17.14 -12.52
CA ALA A 122 -5.24 -17.96 -13.71
C ALA A 122 -6.59 -17.68 -14.41
N THR A 123 -7.60 -17.33 -13.62
CA THR A 123 -8.95 -17.01 -14.12
C THR A 123 -9.48 -15.71 -13.54
N ARG A 124 -10.52 -15.15 -14.18
CA ARG A 124 -11.21 -13.97 -13.65
C ARG A 124 -11.81 -14.20 -12.27
N ALA A 125 -12.30 -15.41 -11.99
CA ALA A 125 -12.88 -15.77 -10.70
C ALA A 125 -11.85 -15.77 -9.57
N GLU A 126 -10.59 -16.06 -9.85
CA GLU A 126 -9.50 -16.12 -8.87
C GLU A 126 -8.89 -14.75 -8.53
N ARG A 127 -9.23 -13.70 -9.29
CA ARG A 127 -8.62 -12.36 -9.09
C ARG A 127 -8.78 -11.83 -7.67
N LYS A 128 -9.98 -11.97 -7.09
CA LYS A 128 -10.25 -11.50 -5.72
C LYS A 128 -9.37 -12.23 -4.70
N LYS A 129 -9.23 -13.55 -4.88
CA LYS A 129 -8.37 -14.38 -4.02
C LYS A 129 -6.90 -13.99 -4.15
N ALA A 130 -6.41 -13.82 -5.37
CA ALA A 130 -5.03 -13.42 -5.62
C ALA A 130 -4.70 -12.04 -5.00
N VAL A 131 -5.63 -11.08 -5.08
CA VAL A 131 -5.47 -9.77 -4.44
C VAL A 131 -5.45 -9.93 -2.92
N LEU A 132 -6.40 -10.66 -2.32
CA LEU A 132 -6.45 -10.90 -0.88
C LEU A 132 -5.15 -11.54 -0.36
N GLU A 133 -4.67 -12.58 -1.03
CA GLU A 133 -3.41 -13.24 -0.68
C GLU A 133 -2.22 -12.27 -0.76
N SER A 134 -2.20 -11.44 -1.80
CA SER A 134 -1.15 -10.44 -1.98
C SER A 134 -1.18 -9.36 -0.90
N VAL A 135 -2.35 -8.91 -0.47
CA VAL A 135 -2.50 -7.94 0.64
C VAL A 135 -2.15 -8.61 1.98
N GLN A 136 -2.49 -9.90 2.18
CA GLN A 136 -2.08 -10.62 3.39
C GLN A 136 -0.56 -10.73 3.51
N ILE A 137 0.14 -11.02 2.41
CA ILE A 137 1.62 -11.04 2.42
C ILE A 137 2.18 -9.66 2.81
N TYR A 138 1.59 -8.58 2.29
CA TYR A 138 1.98 -7.23 2.71
C TYR A 138 1.72 -6.98 4.20
N ALA A 139 0.57 -7.41 4.73
CA ALA A 139 0.25 -7.32 6.15
C ALA A 139 1.28 -8.05 7.02
N ASP A 140 1.71 -9.26 6.60
CA ASP A 140 2.72 -10.05 7.28
C ASP A 140 4.10 -9.36 7.25
N ASP A 141 4.45 -8.72 6.12
CA ASP A 141 5.67 -7.90 6.00
C ASP A 141 5.62 -6.69 6.94
N LEU A 142 4.49 -5.99 7.01
CA LEU A 142 4.28 -4.85 7.89
C LEU A 142 4.35 -5.27 9.37
N ILE A 143 3.76 -6.41 9.76
CA ILE A 143 3.87 -6.96 11.11
C ILE A 143 5.32 -7.22 11.48
N ARG A 144 6.09 -7.83 10.58
CA ARG A 144 7.51 -8.11 10.81
C ARG A 144 8.31 -6.82 10.98
N PHE A 145 8.05 -5.83 10.15
CA PHE A 145 8.67 -4.52 10.23
C PHE A 145 8.31 -3.81 11.55
N ALA A 146 7.02 -3.70 11.88
CA ALA A 146 6.55 -3.03 13.09
C ALA A 146 7.09 -3.68 14.40
N ARG A 147 7.32 -5.00 14.40
CA ARG A 147 7.95 -5.69 15.53
C ARG A 147 9.44 -5.36 15.69
N GLN A 148 10.15 -5.12 14.58
CA GLN A 148 11.57 -4.77 14.59
C GLN A 148 11.78 -3.27 14.84
N HIS A 149 10.86 -2.43 14.40
CA HIS A 149 10.93 -0.97 14.45
C HIS A 149 9.61 -0.40 14.99
N PRO A 150 9.23 -0.66 16.26
CA PRO A 150 7.88 -0.36 16.78
C PRO A 150 7.57 1.13 16.84
N PHE A 151 8.59 1.99 16.85
CA PHE A 151 8.42 3.45 16.90
C PHE A 151 8.47 4.12 15.53
N GLU A 152 8.67 3.36 14.45
CA GLU A 152 8.80 3.89 13.09
C GLU A 152 7.50 3.74 12.27
N TRP A 153 6.50 3.02 12.79
CA TRP A 153 5.19 2.94 12.17
C TRP A 153 4.18 3.85 12.87
N HIS A 154 4.01 5.04 12.30
CA HIS A 154 3.17 6.10 12.85
C HIS A 154 1.71 5.97 12.37
N HIS A 155 0.97 5.00 12.92
CA HIS A 155 -0.45 4.80 12.65
C HIS A 155 -1.24 5.04 13.94
N PHE A 156 -1.85 6.22 14.05
CA PHE A 156 -2.55 6.67 15.25
C PHE A 156 -4.08 6.57 15.18
N GLU A 157 -4.61 6.09 14.04
CA GLU A 157 -6.03 5.89 13.85
C GLU A 157 -6.44 4.48 14.28
N PRO A 158 -7.75 4.23 14.61
CA PRO A 158 -8.23 2.88 14.87
C PRO A 158 -7.97 1.96 13.67
N PHE A 159 -7.12 0.99 13.85
CA PHE A 159 -6.66 0.11 12.77
C PHE A 159 -7.16 -1.33 12.93
N LEU A 160 -7.16 -1.84 14.17
CA LEU A 160 -7.55 -3.21 14.48
C LEU A 160 -9.08 -3.30 14.66
N GLY A 161 -9.69 -4.20 13.91
CA GLY A 161 -11.11 -4.53 14.01
C GLY A 161 -11.38 -5.65 15.03
N LYS A 162 -12.25 -6.60 14.65
CA LYS A 162 -12.61 -7.73 15.51
C LYS A 162 -11.46 -8.70 15.67
N LYS A 163 -11.35 -9.29 16.86
CA LYS A 163 -10.43 -10.41 17.11
C LYS A 163 -10.87 -11.60 16.27
N ILE A 164 -9.95 -12.17 15.52
CA ILE A 164 -10.16 -13.39 14.76
C ILE A 164 -10.05 -14.55 15.75
N ASN A 165 -11.20 -15.16 16.10
CA ASN A 165 -11.17 -16.37 16.88
C ASN A 165 -10.52 -17.48 16.06
N ALA A 166 -9.46 -18.09 16.58
CA ALA A 166 -8.91 -19.31 16.00
C ALA A 166 -10.06 -20.34 15.96
N VAL A 167 -10.43 -20.78 14.76
CA VAL A 167 -11.40 -21.84 14.55
C VAL A 167 -10.81 -23.08 15.21
N GLY A 168 -11.32 -23.48 16.40
CA GLY A 168 -10.97 -24.79 16.95
C GLY A 168 -10.70 -24.94 18.43
N GLU A 169 -11.16 -24.09 19.32
CA GLU A 169 -11.31 -24.50 20.73
C GLU A 169 -12.78 -24.78 21.03
N LYS A 170 -13.20 -26.01 20.73
CA LYS A 170 -14.36 -26.60 21.39
C LYS A 170 -13.97 -26.81 22.86
N PHE A 171 -14.37 -25.87 23.71
CA PHE A 171 -14.43 -26.14 25.14
C PHE A 171 -15.53 -27.19 25.36
N THR A 172 -15.12 -28.46 25.49
CA THR A 172 -15.93 -29.47 26.15
C THR A 172 -15.98 -29.11 27.64
N LYS A 173 -17.17 -28.83 28.11
CA LYS A 173 -17.49 -28.76 29.56
C LYS A 173 -17.31 -30.12 30.19
#